data_9f8dbdc706aa30db3c2f35f00673e2cd
#
_entry.id   9f8dbdc706aa30db3c2f35f00673e2cd
#
_cell.length_a   1.000
_cell.length_b   1.000
_cell.length_c   1.000
_cell.angle_alpha   90.00
_cell.angle_beta   90.00
_cell.angle_gamma   90.00
#
_symmetry.space_group_name_H-M   'P 1'
#
loop_
_entity.id
_entity.type
_entity.pdbx_description
1 polymer ?
#
loop_
_entity_poly.entity_id
_entity_poly.type
_entity_poly.pdbx_seq_one_letter_code
_entity_poly.pdbx_strand_id
1 'polypeptide(L)'
;MVNLIGDERLDYLLADQSMKIIQSPTAFSFSLDAVLLAHFANIPIQKGNILDLCTGNGVIPLLLSKRTKASIVGVEIQERIYNMAERNVVLNHLQEQLSMIHGDLRKMQPILGHSHFDVVTCNPPYFPTPSKTEYNQNEYLTIARHEVYCTLEEVIRACKLHVKPGGKVAMVHRPNRLVDLLTLFRAYKIEPKRMQLIYPKHGRQANMLLLEGARDGKADLHILPPLYVYNDDGTYTKEAEEIIYG
;
A
#
# COMPACT_ATOMS: atom_id res chain seq x y z
N MET A 1 -13.47 -3.16 24.25
CA MET A 1 -12.95 -1.84 23.79
C MET A 1 -11.47 -1.99 23.48
N VAL A 2 -11.00 -1.48 22.37
CA VAL A 2 -9.56 -1.49 22.02
C VAL A 2 -8.89 -0.34 22.76
N ASN A 3 -7.81 -0.62 23.50
CA ASN A 3 -7.07 0.39 24.23
C ASN A 3 -6.14 1.17 23.28
N LEU A 4 -6.12 2.50 23.38
CA LEU A 4 -5.14 3.37 22.73
C LEU A 4 -3.87 3.41 23.59
N ILE A 5 -2.69 3.47 22.96
CA ILE A 5 -1.39 3.43 23.61
C ILE A 5 -0.59 4.70 23.26
N GLY A 6 -0.18 5.42 24.30
CA GLY A 6 0.63 6.64 24.13
C GLY A 6 -0.12 7.77 23.41
N ASP A 7 0.39 8.20 22.27
CA ASP A 7 -0.16 9.29 21.45
C ASP A 7 -1.11 8.80 20.34
N GLU A 8 -1.56 7.56 20.43
CA GLU A 8 -2.51 7.01 19.46
C GLU A 8 -3.87 7.72 19.55
N ARG A 9 -4.49 7.85 18.39
CA ARG A 9 -5.84 8.38 18.27
C ARG A 9 -6.69 7.44 17.40
N LEU A 10 -7.99 7.53 17.60
CA LEU A 10 -8.98 6.81 16.82
C LEU A 10 -9.61 7.77 15.81
N ASP A 11 -9.49 7.43 14.53
CA ASP A 11 -10.10 8.20 13.45
C ASP A 11 -11.06 7.32 12.65
N TYR A 12 -11.93 7.94 11.86
CA TYR A 12 -12.74 7.23 10.88
C TYR A 12 -11.94 7.09 9.59
N LEU A 13 -11.96 5.89 9.01
CA LEU A 13 -11.25 5.59 7.77
C LEU A 13 -12.08 5.96 6.53
N LEU A 14 -13.42 5.89 6.64
CA LEU A 14 -14.37 6.19 5.57
C LEU A 14 -15.35 7.28 6.03
N ALA A 15 -15.88 8.04 5.07
CA ALA A 15 -16.84 9.10 5.34
C ALA A 15 -18.15 8.60 5.96
N ASP A 16 -18.59 7.39 5.62
CA ASP A 16 -19.78 6.75 6.20
C ASP A 16 -19.58 6.30 7.66
N GLN A 17 -18.40 6.55 8.23
CA GLN A 17 -17.99 6.17 9.58
C GLN A 17 -18.12 4.67 9.89
N SER A 18 -18.27 3.85 8.86
CA SER A 18 -18.45 2.39 9.01
C SER A 18 -17.16 1.68 9.44
N MET A 19 -16.01 2.32 9.29
CA MET A 19 -14.70 1.74 9.60
C MET A 19 -13.84 2.73 10.38
N LYS A 20 -13.17 2.22 11.42
CA LYS A 20 -12.30 3.02 12.30
C LYS A 20 -10.86 2.57 12.17
N ILE A 21 -9.93 3.47 12.42
CA ILE A 21 -8.50 3.20 12.37
C ILE A 21 -7.76 3.89 13.51
N ILE A 22 -6.89 3.13 14.17
CA ILE A 22 -5.93 3.63 15.14
C ILE A 22 -4.71 4.12 14.37
N GLN A 23 -4.27 5.31 14.67
CA GLN A 23 -3.04 5.87 14.12
C GLN A 23 -2.33 6.75 15.14
N SER A 24 -1.05 7.02 14.90
CA SER A 24 -0.20 7.83 15.79
C SER A 24 0.55 8.87 14.97
N PRO A 25 0.48 10.16 15.33
CA PRO A 25 1.24 11.20 14.63
C PRO A 25 2.76 11.03 14.76
N THR A 26 3.24 10.34 15.80
CA THR A 26 4.69 10.10 15.99
C THR A 26 5.16 8.78 15.44
N ALA A 27 4.28 7.79 15.19
CA ALA A 27 4.67 6.51 14.62
C ALA A 27 4.22 6.38 13.16
N PHE A 28 2.90 6.38 12.92
CA PHE A 28 2.35 6.23 11.58
C PHE A 28 0.94 6.79 11.49
N SER A 29 0.73 7.63 10.49
CA SER A 29 -0.60 8.03 10.00
C SER A 29 -0.65 7.76 8.51
N PHE A 30 -1.72 7.10 8.05
CA PHE A 30 -1.87 6.84 6.63
C PHE A 30 -2.09 8.13 5.84
N SER A 31 -1.81 8.09 4.56
CA SER A 31 -1.98 9.19 3.63
C SER A 31 -2.79 8.74 2.40
N LEU A 32 -3.13 9.70 1.56
CA LEU A 32 -3.99 9.50 0.38
C LEU A 32 -3.47 8.41 -0.57
N ASP A 33 -2.16 8.20 -0.63
CA ASP A 33 -1.53 7.17 -1.46
C ASP A 33 -2.04 5.75 -1.15
N ALA A 34 -2.24 5.42 0.12
CA ALA A 34 -2.79 4.13 0.53
C ALA A 34 -4.26 3.96 0.08
N VAL A 35 -5.06 5.02 0.17
CA VAL A 35 -6.45 5.02 -0.30
C VAL A 35 -6.52 4.83 -1.81
N LEU A 36 -5.69 5.58 -2.54
CA LEU A 36 -5.61 5.49 -4.00
C LEU A 36 -5.14 4.11 -4.46
N LEU A 37 -4.13 3.52 -3.80
CA LEU A 37 -3.67 2.18 -4.11
C LEU A 37 -4.76 1.13 -3.85
N ALA A 38 -5.44 1.22 -2.70
CA ALA A 38 -6.52 0.31 -2.38
C ALA A 38 -7.69 0.40 -3.38
N HIS A 39 -7.98 1.60 -3.91
CA HIS A 39 -8.97 1.79 -4.97
C HIS A 39 -8.47 1.25 -6.32
N PHE A 40 -7.23 1.56 -6.69
CA PHE A 40 -6.64 1.22 -8.00
C PHE A 40 -6.43 -0.29 -8.18
N ALA A 41 -6.05 -1.02 -7.13
CA ALA A 41 -5.70 -2.43 -7.22
C ALA A 41 -6.87 -3.28 -7.75
N ASN A 42 -6.56 -4.13 -8.72
CA ASN A 42 -7.50 -5.06 -9.32
C ASN A 42 -7.50 -6.37 -8.51
N ILE A 43 -8.50 -6.55 -7.68
CA ILE A 43 -8.58 -7.64 -6.70
C ILE A 43 -9.71 -8.64 -7.01
N PRO A 44 -9.58 -9.92 -6.59
CA PRO A 44 -10.67 -10.89 -6.70
C PRO A 44 -11.84 -10.49 -5.79
N ILE A 45 -13.08 -10.63 -6.26
CA ILE A 45 -14.28 -10.18 -5.51
C ILE A 45 -14.72 -11.22 -4.46
N GLN A 46 -14.82 -12.49 -4.83
CA GLN A 46 -15.45 -13.52 -3.97
C GLN A 46 -14.46 -14.44 -3.28
N LYS A 47 -13.39 -14.84 -3.96
CA LYS A 47 -12.40 -15.81 -3.45
C LYS A 47 -11.01 -15.42 -3.87
N GLY A 48 -10.03 -15.67 -3.04
CA GLY A 48 -8.62 -15.48 -3.35
C GLY A 48 -7.82 -15.16 -2.11
N ASN A 49 -6.53 -14.95 -2.33
CA ASN A 49 -5.58 -14.55 -1.31
C ASN A 49 -4.89 -13.26 -1.74
N ILE A 50 -4.91 -12.26 -0.89
CA ILE A 50 -4.27 -10.96 -1.12
C ILE A 50 -3.17 -10.80 -0.07
N LEU A 51 -2.02 -10.31 -0.48
CA LEU A 51 -0.91 -9.93 0.39
C LEU A 51 -0.68 -8.43 0.29
N ASP A 52 -0.57 -7.76 1.42
CA ASP A 52 -0.16 -6.36 1.49
C ASP A 52 1.20 -6.27 2.20
N LEU A 53 2.23 -5.88 1.45
CA LEU A 53 3.59 -5.69 1.97
C LEU A 53 3.78 -4.23 2.39
N CYS A 54 4.53 -4.00 3.48
CA CYS A 54 4.66 -2.68 4.11
C CYS A 54 3.29 -2.12 4.53
N THR A 55 2.51 -2.97 5.20
CA THR A 55 1.08 -2.71 5.44
C THR A 55 0.81 -1.53 6.37
N GLY A 56 1.83 -1.05 7.08
CA GLY A 56 1.66 0.01 8.06
C GLY A 56 0.66 -0.39 9.14
N ASN A 57 -0.25 0.50 9.48
CA ASN A 57 -1.32 0.22 10.45
C ASN A 57 -2.52 -0.57 9.86
N GLY A 58 -2.34 -1.19 8.69
CA GLY A 58 -3.34 -2.03 8.05
C GLY A 58 -4.38 -1.29 7.20
N VAL A 59 -4.13 -0.04 6.85
CA VAL A 59 -5.10 0.79 6.10
C VAL A 59 -5.51 0.19 4.76
N ILE A 60 -4.55 -0.33 3.96
CA ILE A 60 -4.85 -0.95 2.66
C ILE A 60 -5.69 -2.22 2.84
N PRO A 61 -5.31 -3.21 3.67
CA PRO A 61 -6.15 -4.36 3.99
C PRO A 61 -7.57 -3.99 4.44
N LEU A 62 -7.72 -3.00 5.32
CA LEU A 62 -9.02 -2.53 5.76
C LEU A 62 -9.88 -2.01 4.60
N LEU A 63 -9.33 -1.15 3.75
CA LEU A 63 -10.04 -0.62 2.57
C LEU A 63 -10.37 -1.73 1.56
N LEU A 64 -9.44 -2.65 1.32
CA LEU A 64 -9.67 -3.79 0.42
C LEU A 64 -10.78 -4.71 0.93
N SER A 65 -10.92 -4.91 2.24
CA SER A 65 -11.97 -5.77 2.82
C SER A 65 -13.39 -5.34 2.45
N LYS A 66 -13.61 -4.05 2.17
CA LYS A 66 -14.89 -3.53 1.67
C LYS A 66 -15.19 -3.95 0.22
N ARG A 67 -14.16 -4.32 -0.53
CA ARG A 67 -14.25 -4.61 -1.97
C ARG A 67 -14.19 -6.10 -2.29
N THR A 68 -13.84 -6.94 -1.31
CA THR A 68 -13.62 -8.37 -1.53
C THR A 68 -14.00 -9.22 -0.33
N LYS A 69 -14.29 -10.50 -0.59
CA LYS A 69 -14.37 -11.56 0.43
C LYS A 69 -13.13 -12.45 0.46
N ALA A 70 -12.09 -12.11 -0.30
CA ALA A 70 -10.81 -12.81 -0.28
C ALA A 70 -10.13 -12.66 1.08
N SER A 71 -9.31 -13.62 1.47
CA SER A 71 -8.45 -13.50 2.65
C SER A 71 -7.32 -12.53 2.37
N ILE A 72 -6.98 -11.68 3.33
CA ILE A 72 -5.95 -10.65 3.20
C ILE A 72 -4.93 -10.80 4.31
N VAL A 73 -3.66 -10.84 3.94
CA VAL A 73 -2.53 -10.87 4.87
C VAL A 73 -1.75 -9.57 4.74
N GLY A 74 -1.48 -8.89 5.85
CA GLY A 74 -0.61 -7.72 5.91
C GLY A 74 0.73 -8.06 6.58
N VAL A 75 1.84 -7.54 6.07
CA VAL A 75 3.18 -7.70 6.66
C VAL A 75 3.77 -6.34 7.01
N GLU A 76 4.16 -6.17 8.26
CA GLU A 76 4.78 -4.95 8.77
C GLU A 76 6.02 -5.29 9.61
N ILE A 77 7.11 -4.54 9.38
CA ILE A 77 8.40 -4.77 10.06
C ILE A 77 8.49 -4.07 11.41
N GLN A 78 7.79 -2.96 11.60
CA GLN A 78 7.83 -2.16 12.80
C GLN A 78 6.80 -2.69 13.82
N GLU A 79 7.25 -3.24 14.93
CA GLU A 79 6.40 -3.88 15.94
C GLU A 79 5.27 -2.96 16.45
N ARG A 80 5.57 -1.70 16.72
CA ARG A 80 4.56 -0.74 17.20
C ARG A 80 3.46 -0.52 16.17
N ILE A 81 3.82 -0.42 14.88
CA ILE A 81 2.87 -0.19 13.79
C ILE A 81 2.08 -1.46 13.50
N TYR A 82 2.74 -2.62 13.50
CA TYR A 82 2.09 -3.92 13.44
C TYR A 82 1.04 -4.10 14.55
N ASN A 83 1.36 -3.74 15.80
CA ASN A 83 0.39 -3.78 16.91
C ASN A 83 -0.84 -2.89 16.68
N MET A 84 -0.68 -1.72 16.04
CA MET A 84 -1.82 -0.91 15.60
C MET A 84 -2.64 -1.65 14.54
N ALA A 85 -1.99 -2.29 13.56
CA ALA A 85 -2.68 -3.03 12.49
C ALA A 85 -3.52 -4.19 13.05
N GLU A 86 -2.98 -5.00 13.97
CA GLU A 86 -3.74 -6.07 14.64
C GLU A 86 -4.96 -5.53 15.39
N ARG A 87 -4.79 -4.45 16.15
CA ARG A 87 -5.91 -3.84 16.87
C ARG A 87 -6.95 -3.23 15.94
N ASN A 88 -6.54 -2.73 14.78
CA ASN A 88 -7.43 -2.24 13.74
C ASN A 88 -8.28 -3.35 13.11
N VAL A 89 -7.72 -4.54 12.93
CA VAL A 89 -8.48 -5.71 12.50
C VAL A 89 -9.56 -6.08 13.53
N VAL A 90 -9.19 -6.14 14.81
CA VAL A 90 -10.13 -6.44 15.91
C VAL A 90 -11.20 -5.35 16.04
N LEU A 91 -10.81 -4.09 15.95
CA LEU A 91 -11.69 -2.93 16.07
C LEU A 91 -12.82 -2.93 15.02
N ASN A 92 -12.54 -3.47 13.83
CA ASN A 92 -13.49 -3.54 12.73
C ASN A 92 -14.12 -4.93 12.55
N HIS A 93 -13.89 -5.86 13.48
CA HIS A 93 -14.46 -7.23 13.46
C HIS A 93 -14.08 -8.02 12.18
N LEU A 94 -12.84 -7.91 11.72
CA LEU A 94 -12.36 -8.50 10.46
C LEU A 94 -11.38 -9.68 10.67
N GLN A 95 -11.30 -10.28 11.86
CA GLN A 95 -10.31 -11.31 12.21
C GLN A 95 -10.45 -12.58 11.37
N GLU A 96 -11.64 -12.87 10.83
CA GLU A 96 -11.85 -14.02 9.94
C GLU A 96 -11.35 -13.80 8.51
N GLN A 97 -11.18 -12.54 8.12
CA GLN A 97 -10.77 -12.16 6.76
C GLN A 97 -9.34 -11.63 6.69
N LEU A 98 -8.91 -10.87 7.70
CA LEU A 98 -7.63 -10.18 7.75
C LEU A 98 -6.73 -10.79 8.81
N SER A 99 -5.47 -11.01 8.47
CA SER A 99 -4.41 -11.36 9.43
C SER A 99 -3.19 -10.48 9.22
N MET A 100 -2.56 -10.08 10.32
CA MET A 100 -1.34 -9.27 10.27
C MET A 100 -0.16 -10.09 10.76
N ILE A 101 1.01 -9.87 10.16
CA ILE A 101 2.25 -10.57 10.51
C ILE A 101 3.34 -9.53 10.78
N HIS A 102 3.93 -9.60 11.96
CA HIS A 102 5.14 -8.85 12.26
C HIS A 102 6.34 -9.54 11.62
N GLY A 103 7.03 -8.86 10.71
CA GLY A 103 8.20 -9.45 10.07
C GLY A 103 8.78 -8.66 8.91
N ASP A 104 9.94 -9.09 8.49
CA ASP A 104 10.69 -8.55 7.36
C ASP A 104 10.23 -9.23 6.06
N LEU A 105 9.71 -8.45 5.11
CA LEU A 105 9.21 -8.94 3.82
C LEU A 105 10.22 -9.83 3.07
N ARG A 106 11.53 -9.62 3.31
CA ARG A 106 12.62 -10.42 2.71
C ARG A 106 12.71 -11.83 3.27
N LYS A 107 12.10 -12.09 4.44
CA LYS A 107 12.20 -13.35 5.19
C LYS A 107 10.86 -14.09 5.32
N MET A 108 9.82 -13.62 4.64
CA MET A 108 8.46 -14.16 4.80
C MET A 108 8.19 -15.47 4.06
N GLN A 109 9.10 -15.93 3.20
CA GLN A 109 8.90 -17.16 2.42
C GLN A 109 8.52 -18.40 3.24
N PRO A 110 9.15 -18.70 4.39
CA PRO A 110 8.78 -19.88 5.18
C PRO A 110 7.36 -19.82 5.76
N ILE A 111 6.83 -18.60 5.94
CA ILE A 111 5.50 -18.36 6.54
C ILE A 111 4.43 -18.26 5.47
N LEU A 112 4.69 -17.48 4.42
CA LEU A 112 3.73 -17.15 3.37
C LEU A 112 3.78 -18.10 2.17
N GLY A 113 4.83 -18.92 2.06
CA GLY A 113 5.04 -19.80 0.92
C GLY A 113 5.40 -19.06 -0.38
N HIS A 114 5.53 -19.82 -1.44
CA HIS A 114 5.76 -19.32 -2.81
C HIS A 114 4.46 -19.28 -3.61
N SER A 115 4.29 -18.25 -4.44
CA SER A 115 3.23 -18.24 -5.46
C SER A 115 1.85 -18.56 -4.88
N HIS A 116 1.54 -17.96 -3.73
CA HIS A 116 0.31 -18.26 -2.99
C HIS A 116 -0.78 -17.21 -3.20
N PHE A 117 -0.41 -15.97 -3.50
CA PHE A 117 -1.33 -14.85 -3.55
C PHE A 117 -1.77 -14.50 -4.97
N ASP A 118 -3.04 -14.22 -5.14
CA ASP A 118 -3.63 -13.77 -6.41
C ASP A 118 -3.25 -12.32 -6.70
N VAL A 119 -3.15 -11.51 -5.65
CA VAL A 119 -2.73 -10.11 -5.72
C VAL A 119 -1.76 -9.81 -4.58
N VAL A 120 -0.73 -9.02 -4.90
CA VAL A 120 0.15 -8.40 -3.91
C VAL A 120 0.06 -6.88 -4.07
N THR A 121 -0.30 -6.18 -2.99
CA THR A 121 -0.24 -4.72 -2.91
C THR A 121 0.99 -4.29 -2.12
N CYS A 122 1.53 -3.12 -2.42
CA CYS A 122 2.62 -2.55 -1.65
C CYS A 122 2.64 -1.02 -1.75
N ASN A 123 2.67 -0.37 -0.60
CA ASN A 123 2.99 1.04 -0.46
C ASN A 123 4.37 1.14 0.25
N PRO A 124 5.49 0.98 -0.48
CA PRO A 124 6.81 0.90 0.10
C PRO A 124 7.35 2.28 0.51
N PRO A 125 8.40 2.37 1.33
CA PRO A 125 9.08 3.62 1.56
C PRO A 125 9.62 4.19 0.23
N TYR A 126 9.45 5.51 0.01
CA TYR A 126 9.67 6.13 -1.30
C TYR A 126 11.08 6.67 -1.54
N PHE A 127 11.78 7.02 -0.48
CA PHE A 127 13.03 7.75 -0.57
C PHE A 127 14.22 6.80 -0.35
N PRO A 128 15.29 6.90 -1.16
CA PRO A 128 16.53 6.22 -0.86
C PRO A 128 17.01 6.51 0.56
N THR A 129 17.82 5.63 1.11
CA THR A 129 18.39 5.79 2.48
C THR A 129 18.98 7.21 2.62
N PRO A 130 18.54 8.00 3.61
CA PRO A 130 19.02 9.36 3.75
C PRO A 130 20.50 9.37 4.14
N SER A 131 21.20 10.44 3.78
CA SER A 131 22.54 10.71 4.36
C SER A 131 22.42 10.85 5.89
N LYS A 132 23.50 10.60 6.61
CA LYS A 132 23.49 10.65 8.10
C LYS A 132 22.94 11.95 8.69
N THR A 133 22.94 13.03 7.91
CA THR A 133 22.43 14.36 8.31
C THR A 133 20.92 14.53 8.12
N GLU A 134 20.26 13.64 7.38
CA GLU A 134 18.82 13.71 7.05
C GLU A 134 17.97 12.74 7.87
N TYR A 135 18.58 11.98 8.80
CA TYR A 135 17.82 11.17 9.74
C TYR A 135 16.90 12.08 10.56
N ASN A 136 15.60 11.95 10.35
CA ASN A 136 14.62 12.59 11.22
C ASN A 136 14.85 12.13 12.66
N GLN A 137 14.63 13.03 13.63
CA GLN A 137 14.68 12.70 15.07
C GLN A 137 13.66 11.60 15.45
N ASN A 138 12.73 11.26 14.53
CA ASN A 138 11.73 10.21 14.70
C ASN A 138 12.06 9.00 13.81
N GLU A 139 12.54 7.93 14.43
CA GLU A 139 12.93 6.68 13.79
C GLU A 139 11.77 6.02 13.02
N TYR A 140 10.57 6.00 13.58
CA TYR A 140 9.39 5.37 12.93
C TYR A 140 9.06 6.03 11.60
N LEU A 141 9.04 7.36 11.55
CA LEU A 141 8.77 8.11 10.33
C LEU A 141 9.90 7.99 9.30
N THR A 142 11.15 7.87 9.77
CA THR A 142 12.30 7.66 8.91
C THR A 142 12.20 6.30 8.20
N ILE A 143 11.90 5.25 8.95
CA ILE A 143 11.71 3.89 8.41
C ILE A 143 10.54 3.83 7.43
N ALA A 144 9.41 4.45 7.77
CA ALA A 144 8.22 4.45 6.92
C ALA A 144 8.40 5.22 5.59
N ARG A 145 9.34 6.15 5.52
CA ARG A 145 9.55 7.03 4.36
C ARG A 145 10.76 6.69 3.52
N HIS A 146 11.78 6.10 4.13
CA HIS A 146 13.09 5.86 3.49
C HIS A 146 13.39 4.37 3.38
N GLU A 147 14.11 3.98 2.36
CA GLU A 147 14.61 2.61 2.09
C GLU A 147 15.66 2.16 3.14
N VAL A 148 15.34 2.32 4.44
CA VAL A 148 16.26 1.98 5.53
C VAL A 148 16.40 0.48 5.70
N TYR A 149 15.27 -0.24 5.65
CA TYR A 149 15.24 -1.69 5.86
C TYR A 149 15.04 -2.49 4.58
N CYS A 150 14.58 -1.88 3.48
CA CYS A 150 14.46 -2.57 2.21
C CYS A 150 14.62 -1.60 1.04
N THR A 151 15.27 -2.06 -0.01
CA THR A 151 15.37 -1.35 -1.29
C THR A 151 14.13 -1.63 -2.14
N LEU A 152 13.87 -0.79 -3.13
CA LEU A 152 12.79 -1.01 -4.10
C LEU A 152 12.93 -2.39 -4.80
N GLU A 153 14.15 -2.80 -5.12
CA GLU A 153 14.42 -4.10 -5.73
C GLU A 153 14.04 -5.26 -4.81
N GLU A 154 14.37 -5.19 -3.52
CA GLU A 154 14.00 -6.21 -2.54
C GLU A 154 12.48 -6.32 -2.37
N VAL A 155 11.77 -5.19 -2.40
CA VAL A 155 10.30 -5.15 -2.38
C VAL A 155 9.72 -5.86 -3.60
N ILE A 156 10.17 -5.52 -4.81
CA ILE A 156 9.67 -6.12 -6.06
C ILE A 156 10.00 -7.62 -6.11
N ARG A 157 11.18 -8.01 -5.63
CA ARG A 157 11.56 -9.42 -5.48
C ARG A 157 10.61 -10.17 -4.54
N ALA A 158 10.26 -9.59 -3.40
CA ALA A 158 9.29 -10.17 -2.47
C ALA A 158 7.89 -10.29 -3.10
N CYS A 159 7.42 -9.25 -3.80
CA CYS A 159 6.17 -9.31 -4.56
C CYS A 159 6.18 -10.49 -5.55
N LYS A 160 7.25 -10.62 -6.34
CA LYS A 160 7.40 -11.72 -7.32
C LYS A 160 7.41 -13.09 -6.66
N LEU A 161 8.02 -13.21 -5.49
CA LEU A 161 8.13 -14.46 -4.75
C LEU A 161 6.75 -14.99 -4.34
N HIS A 162 5.90 -14.11 -3.86
CA HIS A 162 4.63 -14.47 -3.25
C HIS A 162 3.45 -14.47 -4.21
N VAL A 163 3.46 -13.66 -5.28
CA VAL A 163 2.36 -13.61 -6.25
C VAL A 163 2.35 -14.87 -7.14
N LYS A 164 1.18 -15.41 -7.45
CA LYS A 164 1.00 -16.54 -8.39
C LYS A 164 1.42 -16.17 -9.81
N PRO A 165 1.81 -17.14 -10.68
CA PRO A 165 1.84 -16.91 -12.12
C PRO A 165 0.49 -16.37 -12.61
N GLY A 166 0.50 -15.30 -13.42
CA GLY A 166 -0.72 -14.58 -13.83
C GLY A 166 -1.34 -13.68 -12.76
N GLY A 167 -0.92 -13.79 -11.50
CA GLY A 167 -1.36 -12.91 -10.43
C GLY A 167 -0.82 -11.48 -10.59
N LYS A 168 -1.37 -10.54 -9.84
CA LYS A 168 -1.12 -9.12 -10.01
C LYS A 168 -0.29 -8.54 -8.88
N VAL A 169 0.54 -7.56 -9.21
CA VAL A 169 1.27 -6.72 -8.24
C VAL A 169 0.84 -5.29 -8.47
N ALA A 170 0.28 -4.63 -7.46
CA ALA A 170 -0.10 -3.23 -7.50
C ALA A 170 0.72 -2.42 -6.48
N MET A 171 1.26 -1.30 -6.93
CA MET A 171 2.17 -0.47 -6.13
C MET A 171 1.87 1.01 -6.34
N VAL A 172 1.98 1.80 -5.28
CA VAL A 172 2.05 3.26 -5.35
C VAL A 172 3.49 3.70 -5.13
N HIS A 173 3.94 4.71 -5.84
CA HIS A 173 5.29 5.26 -5.70
C HIS A 173 5.36 6.72 -6.19
N ARG A 174 6.56 7.30 -6.12
CA ARG A 174 6.83 8.63 -6.69
C ARG A 174 7.16 8.54 -8.17
N PRO A 175 6.70 9.50 -9.02
CA PRO A 175 6.92 9.48 -10.47
C PRO A 175 8.39 9.51 -10.89
N ASN A 176 9.28 10.11 -10.09
CA ASN A 176 10.71 10.13 -10.37
C ASN A 176 11.37 8.73 -10.32
N ARG A 177 10.69 7.71 -9.74
CA ARG A 177 11.15 6.31 -9.72
C ARG A 177 10.48 5.46 -10.81
N LEU A 178 9.74 6.07 -11.76
CA LEU A 178 9.02 5.34 -12.81
C LEU A 178 9.94 4.43 -13.63
N VAL A 179 11.08 4.94 -14.04
CA VAL A 179 12.03 4.16 -14.88
C VAL A 179 12.57 2.96 -14.09
N ASP A 180 12.94 3.15 -12.82
CA ASP A 180 13.40 2.07 -11.94
C ASP A 180 12.30 1.02 -11.76
N LEU A 181 11.06 1.45 -11.49
CA LEU A 181 9.91 0.57 -11.32
C LEU A 181 9.66 -0.30 -12.56
N LEU A 182 9.57 0.30 -13.74
CA LEU A 182 9.33 -0.43 -14.98
C LEU A 182 10.47 -1.40 -15.28
N THR A 183 11.71 -0.99 -15.05
CA THR A 183 12.90 -1.82 -15.26
C THR A 183 12.88 -3.02 -14.30
N LEU A 184 12.68 -2.80 -13.02
CA LEU A 184 12.65 -3.86 -12.01
C LEU A 184 11.44 -4.78 -12.18
N PHE A 185 10.25 -4.25 -12.45
CA PHE A 185 9.07 -5.07 -12.74
C PHE A 185 9.37 -6.07 -13.84
N ARG A 186 9.90 -5.62 -14.98
CA ARG A 186 10.25 -6.50 -16.11
C ARG A 186 11.40 -7.44 -15.79
N ALA A 187 12.44 -6.98 -15.08
CA ALA A 187 13.56 -7.82 -14.65
C ALA A 187 13.07 -9.01 -13.78
N TYR A 188 12.06 -8.78 -12.94
CA TYR A 188 11.44 -9.80 -12.11
C TYR A 188 10.23 -10.50 -12.76
N LYS A 189 10.05 -10.37 -14.09
CA LYS A 189 8.94 -10.99 -14.85
C LYS A 189 7.56 -10.60 -14.33
N ILE A 190 7.41 -9.39 -13.86
CA ILE A 190 6.13 -8.74 -13.60
C ILE A 190 5.91 -7.76 -14.75
N GLU A 191 5.09 -8.12 -15.73
CA GLU A 191 4.86 -7.24 -16.88
C GLU A 191 3.89 -6.12 -16.51
N PRO A 192 4.28 -4.83 -16.66
CA PRO A 192 3.39 -3.69 -16.40
C PRO A 192 2.12 -3.76 -17.25
N LYS A 193 0.96 -3.52 -16.63
CA LYS A 193 -0.36 -3.63 -17.27
C LYS A 193 -1.18 -2.36 -17.21
N ARG A 194 -1.15 -1.67 -16.09
CA ARG A 194 -1.90 -0.44 -15.88
C ARG A 194 -1.05 0.55 -15.13
N MET A 195 -1.13 1.79 -15.52
CA MET A 195 -0.45 2.90 -14.85
C MET A 195 -1.37 4.12 -14.78
N GLN A 196 -1.34 4.84 -13.66
CA GLN A 196 -2.01 6.11 -13.50
C GLN A 196 -1.11 7.11 -12.81
N LEU A 197 -1.02 8.32 -13.37
CA LEU A 197 -0.32 9.44 -12.74
C LEU A 197 -1.33 10.27 -11.94
N ILE A 198 -0.94 10.61 -10.71
CA ILE A 198 -1.76 11.40 -9.80
C ILE A 198 -1.13 12.79 -9.68
N TYR A 199 -1.93 13.79 -9.90
CA TYR A 199 -1.54 15.20 -9.83
C TYR A 199 -2.22 15.87 -8.64
N PRO A 200 -1.51 16.70 -7.86
CA PRO A 200 -2.16 17.44 -6.79
C PRO A 200 -3.24 18.37 -7.34
N LYS A 201 -2.98 19.07 -8.45
CA LYS A 201 -3.96 19.88 -9.20
C LYS A 201 -3.45 20.22 -10.61
N HIS A 202 -4.31 20.81 -11.44
CA HIS A 202 -3.91 21.28 -12.76
C HIS A 202 -2.69 22.20 -12.72
N GLY A 203 -1.84 22.10 -13.72
CA GLY A 203 -0.60 22.92 -13.82
C GLY A 203 0.51 22.55 -12.83
N ARG A 204 0.35 21.49 -12.04
CA ARG A 204 1.40 20.94 -11.18
C ARG A 204 1.94 19.64 -11.75
N GLN A 205 3.17 19.27 -11.35
CA GLN A 205 3.73 17.98 -11.69
C GLN A 205 3.03 16.85 -10.92
N ALA A 206 2.97 15.67 -11.52
CA ALA A 206 2.51 14.47 -10.82
C ALA A 206 3.38 14.22 -9.59
N ASN A 207 2.74 13.87 -8.49
CA ASN A 207 3.42 13.60 -7.21
C ASN A 207 3.28 12.16 -6.74
N MET A 208 2.38 11.38 -7.37
CA MET A 208 2.22 9.94 -7.14
C MET A 208 2.02 9.20 -8.46
N LEU A 209 2.40 7.94 -8.44
CA LEU A 209 2.27 6.98 -9.53
C LEU A 209 1.66 5.70 -8.99
N LEU A 210 0.60 5.22 -9.62
CA LEU A 210 0.04 3.90 -9.40
C LEU A 210 0.47 2.99 -10.55
N LEU A 211 1.02 1.83 -10.24
CA LEU A 211 1.47 0.84 -11.23
C LEU A 211 0.93 -0.55 -10.86
N GLU A 212 0.30 -1.23 -11.81
CA GLU A 212 -0.08 -2.62 -11.68
C GLU A 212 0.55 -3.44 -12.80
N GLY A 213 1.15 -4.56 -12.44
CA GLY A 213 1.70 -5.53 -13.38
C GLY A 213 1.19 -6.94 -13.12
N ALA A 214 1.35 -7.82 -14.10
CA ALA A 214 1.01 -9.23 -14.00
C ALA A 214 2.25 -10.10 -14.08
N ARG A 215 2.41 -11.03 -13.13
CA ARG A 215 3.51 -12.00 -13.16
C ARG A 215 3.41 -12.89 -14.39
N ASP A 216 4.53 -13.01 -15.12
CA ASP A 216 4.66 -13.78 -16.36
C ASP A 216 3.64 -13.35 -17.45
N GLY A 217 3.16 -12.08 -17.37
CA GLY A 217 2.21 -11.50 -18.32
C GLY A 217 2.85 -11.17 -19.68
N LYS A 218 1.99 -11.00 -20.71
CA LYS A 218 2.42 -10.49 -22.02
C LYS A 218 2.46 -8.96 -22.00
N ALA A 219 3.27 -8.35 -22.86
CA ALA A 219 3.31 -6.88 -23.02
C ALA A 219 1.92 -6.35 -23.39
N ASP A 220 1.51 -5.27 -22.73
CA ASP A 220 0.29 -4.49 -23.00
C ASP A 220 0.03 -3.51 -21.83
N LEU A 221 0.73 -2.39 -21.82
CA LEU A 221 0.60 -1.36 -20.79
C LEU A 221 -0.47 -0.34 -21.18
N HIS A 222 -1.52 -0.23 -20.36
CA HIS A 222 -2.52 0.82 -20.47
C HIS A 222 -2.22 1.98 -19.51
N ILE A 223 -2.06 3.18 -20.05
CA ILE A 223 -1.93 4.41 -19.28
C ILE A 223 -3.35 4.96 -19.09
N LEU A 224 -3.80 4.99 -17.84
CA LEU A 224 -5.12 5.52 -17.48
C LEU A 224 -5.12 7.06 -17.52
N PRO A 225 -6.29 7.70 -17.66
CA PRO A 225 -6.40 9.13 -17.51
C PRO A 225 -5.77 9.62 -16.20
N PRO A 226 -5.13 10.79 -16.19
CA PRO A 226 -4.55 11.33 -14.97
C PRO A 226 -5.65 11.66 -13.95
N LEU A 227 -5.38 11.39 -12.67
CA LEU A 227 -6.25 11.83 -11.58
C LEU A 227 -5.72 13.16 -11.03
N TYR A 228 -6.58 14.16 -10.97
CA TYR A 228 -6.32 15.42 -10.26
C TYR A 228 -7.03 15.38 -8.90
N VAL A 229 -6.25 15.57 -7.83
CA VAL A 229 -6.79 15.42 -6.45
C VAL A 229 -7.60 16.63 -6.04
N TYR A 230 -7.08 17.85 -6.31
CA TYR A 230 -7.70 19.10 -5.87
C TYR A 230 -8.08 20.01 -7.04
N ASN A 231 -9.16 20.71 -6.87
CA ASN A 231 -9.55 21.88 -7.67
C ASN A 231 -8.61 23.07 -7.34
N ASP A 232 -8.72 24.14 -8.12
CA ASP A 232 -7.90 25.35 -7.90
C ASP A 232 -8.19 26.05 -6.57
N ASP A 233 -9.41 25.91 -6.04
CA ASP A 233 -9.82 26.42 -4.74
C ASP A 233 -9.37 25.57 -3.54
N GLY A 234 -8.74 24.41 -3.79
CA GLY A 234 -8.24 23.50 -2.77
C GLY A 234 -9.25 22.46 -2.29
N THR A 235 -10.47 22.43 -2.81
CA THR A 235 -11.43 21.34 -2.59
C THR A 235 -11.02 20.10 -3.37
N TYR A 236 -11.48 18.91 -2.98
CA TYR A 236 -11.30 17.70 -3.79
C TYR A 236 -12.05 17.83 -5.11
N THR A 237 -11.47 17.23 -6.17
CA THR A 237 -12.23 17.00 -7.40
C THR A 237 -13.31 15.94 -7.16
N LYS A 238 -14.36 15.95 -7.96
CA LYS A 238 -15.44 14.95 -7.85
C LYS A 238 -14.90 13.52 -7.93
N GLU A 239 -13.95 13.24 -8.82
CA GLU A 239 -13.32 11.93 -8.96
C GLU A 239 -12.53 11.54 -7.71
N ALA A 240 -11.78 12.48 -7.12
CA ALA A 240 -11.07 12.24 -5.87
C ALA A 240 -12.03 12.01 -4.70
N GLU A 241 -13.11 12.76 -4.61
CA GLU A 241 -14.17 12.57 -3.59
C GLU A 241 -14.79 11.18 -3.68
N GLU A 242 -15.13 10.72 -4.88
CA GLU A 242 -15.67 9.37 -5.12
C GLU A 242 -14.70 8.27 -4.69
N ILE A 243 -13.40 8.47 -4.85
CA ILE A 243 -12.37 7.51 -4.41
C ILE A 243 -12.18 7.54 -2.88
N ILE A 244 -12.19 8.72 -2.29
CA ILE A 244 -11.85 8.91 -0.87
C ILE A 244 -13.05 8.59 0.03
N TYR A 245 -14.25 8.94 -0.42
CA TYR A 245 -15.45 8.89 0.38
C TYR A 245 -16.51 7.93 -0.13
N GLY A 246 -16.44 7.51 -1.40
CA GLY A 246 -17.32 6.67 -2.19
C GLY A 246 -17.65 5.36 -1.75
#